data_739bcc3a274a29c45aeb55af80f51368
#
_entry.id   739bcc3a274a29c45aeb55af80f51368
#
_cell.length_a   1.000
_cell.length_b   1.000
_cell.length_c   1.000
_cell.angle_alpha   90.00
_cell.angle_beta   90.00
_cell.angle_gamma   90.00
#
_symmetry.space_group_name_H-M   'P 1'
#
loop_
_entity.id
_entity.type
_entity.pdbx_description
1 polymer ?
#
loop_
_entity_poly.entity_id
_entity_poly.type
_entity_poly.pdbx_seq_one_letter_code
_entity_poly.pdbx_strand_id
1 'polypeptide(L)' 'MDQEEIKRRIIELQIEHRDLDDAIDRLYEHGVDDLALRRMKKRKLQIKDSVSRLEMGLVPDIPA' A
#
# COMPACT_ATOMS: atom_id res chain seq x y z
N MET A 1 8.73 -1.74 -17.49
CA MET A 1 7.65 -0.74 -17.37
C MET A 1 8.21 0.65 -17.59
N ASP A 2 7.45 1.47 -18.29
CA ASP A 2 7.76 2.87 -18.47
C ASP A 2 7.67 3.62 -17.13
N GLN A 3 8.50 4.65 -16.96
CA GLN A 3 8.49 5.44 -15.73
C GLN A 3 7.12 6.06 -15.43
N GLU A 4 6.42 6.50 -16.46
CA GLU A 4 5.07 7.06 -16.29
C GLU A 4 4.09 6.03 -15.74
N GLU A 5 4.17 4.80 -16.23
CA GLU A 5 3.33 3.70 -15.73
C GLU A 5 3.65 3.37 -14.29
N ILE A 6 4.93 3.36 -13.92
CA ILE A 6 5.37 3.09 -12.55
C ILE A 6 4.83 4.17 -11.61
N LYS A 7 4.95 5.44 -11.98
CA LYS A 7 4.44 6.55 -11.17
C LYS A 7 2.94 6.47 -10.98
N ARG A 8 2.21 6.15 -12.05
CA ARG A 8 0.75 5.99 -11.99
C ARG A 8 0.38 4.85 -11.05
N ARG A 9 1.07 3.73 -11.14
CA ARG A 9 0.81 2.59 -10.29
C ARG A 9 1.08 2.90 -8.82
N ILE A 10 2.15 3.65 -8.54
CA ILE A 10 2.46 4.09 -7.18
C ILE A 10 1.33 4.94 -6.62
N ILE A 11 0.83 5.90 -7.40
CA ILE A 11 -0.27 6.76 -6.98
C ILE A 11 -1.52 5.94 -6.67
N GLU A 12 -1.88 5.01 -7.56
CA GLU A 12 -3.04 4.13 -7.36
C GLU A 12 -2.91 3.31 -6.07
N LEU A 13 -1.74 2.75 -5.83
CA LEU A 13 -1.48 1.95 -4.64
C LEU A 13 -1.48 2.80 -3.37
N GLN A 14 -0.97 4.02 -3.43
CA GLN A 14 -1.00 4.92 -2.29
C GLN A 14 -2.43 5.31 -1.91
N ILE A 15 -3.29 5.53 -2.89
CA ILE A 15 -4.71 5.79 -2.65
C ILE A 15 -5.36 4.58 -1.98
N GLU A 16 -5.13 3.39 -2.50
CA GLU A 16 -5.66 2.16 -1.93
C GLU A 16 -5.16 1.95 -0.49
N HIS A 17 -3.88 2.22 -0.23
CA HIS A 17 -3.30 2.14 1.11
C HIS A 17 -4.02 3.07 2.07
N ARG A 18 -4.27 4.30 1.66
CA ARG A 18 -4.97 5.30 2.48
C ARG A 18 -6.40 4.87 2.78
N ASP A 19 -7.10 4.36 1.76
CA ASP A 19 -8.48 3.88 1.92
C ASP A 19 -8.53 2.71 2.90
N LEU A 20 -7.56 1.81 2.84
CA LEU A 20 -7.47 0.69 3.79
C LEU A 20 -7.18 1.17 5.21
N ASP A 21 -6.32 2.16 5.36
CA ASP A 21 -6.04 2.75 6.67
C ASP A 21 -7.32 3.31 7.30
N ASP A 22 -8.08 4.08 6.53
CA ASP A 22 -9.35 4.64 6.99
C ASP A 22 -10.35 3.55 7.34
N ALA A 23 -10.44 2.50 6.52
CA ALA A 23 -11.33 1.38 6.77
C ALA A 23 -10.93 0.62 8.05
N ILE A 24 -9.66 0.42 8.28
CA ILE A 24 -9.15 -0.24 9.49
C ILE A 24 -9.52 0.57 10.73
N ASP A 25 -9.34 1.88 10.69
CA ASP A 25 -9.68 2.76 11.81
C ASP A 25 -11.18 2.69 12.12
N ARG A 26 -12.03 2.70 11.10
CA ARG A 26 -13.47 2.58 11.28
C ARG A 26 -13.86 1.23 11.89
N LEU A 27 -13.20 0.17 11.47
CA LEU A 27 -13.45 -1.16 12.01
C LEU A 27 -13.09 -1.24 13.49
N TYR A 28 -12.00 -0.62 13.90
CA TYR A 28 -11.62 -0.55 15.30
C TYR A 28 -12.67 0.17 16.14
N GLU A 29 -13.21 1.26 15.63
CA GLU A 29 -14.23 2.04 16.32
C GLU A 29 -15.54 1.26 16.51
N HIS A 30 -15.87 0.40 15.57
CA HIS A 30 -17.14 -0.36 15.55
C HIS A 30 -17.04 -1.78 16.09
N GLY A 31 -15.86 -2.20 16.53
CA GLY A 31 -15.69 -3.51 17.16
C GLY A 31 -15.88 -4.69 16.21
N VAL A 32 -15.18 -4.69 15.11
CA VAL A 32 -15.36 -5.68 14.06
C VAL A 32 -14.48 -6.92 14.26
N ASP A 33 -14.85 -7.98 13.56
CA ASP A 33 -14.21 -9.26 13.47
C ASP A 33 -12.69 -9.16 13.24
N ASP A 34 -11.94 -9.82 14.10
CA ASP A 34 -10.48 -9.88 14.03
C ASP A 34 -9.98 -10.42 12.70
N LEU A 35 -10.71 -11.35 12.10
CA LEU A 35 -10.29 -11.95 10.84
C LEU A 35 -10.32 -10.94 9.69
N ALA A 36 -11.38 -10.14 9.63
CA ALA A 36 -11.50 -9.08 8.63
C ALA A 36 -10.38 -8.04 8.80
N LEU A 37 -10.09 -7.70 10.05
CA LEU A 37 -9.03 -6.75 10.38
C LEU A 37 -7.66 -7.27 9.94
N ARG A 38 -7.38 -8.54 10.20
CA ARG A 38 -6.12 -9.18 9.79
C ARG A 38 -5.94 -9.17 8.28
N ARG A 39 -7.01 -9.44 7.55
CA ARG A 39 -6.99 -9.43 6.08
C ARG A 39 -6.67 -8.04 5.54
N MET A 40 -7.27 -7.02 6.11
CA MET A 40 -7.04 -5.63 5.73
C MET A 40 -5.61 -5.19 6.04
N LYS A 41 -5.10 -5.54 7.21
CA LYS A 41 -3.73 -5.24 7.59
C LYS A 41 -2.73 -5.94 6.68
N LYS A 42 -3.00 -7.18 6.32
CA LYS A 42 -2.16 -7.94 5.39
C LYS A 42 -2.14 -7.27 4.02
N ARG A 43 -3.30 -6.87 3.52
CA ARG A 43 -3.40 -6.16 2.24
C ARG A 43 -2.63 -4.84 2.27
N LYS A 44 -2.76 -4.09 3.36
CA LYS A 44 -2.05 -2.84 3.56
C LYS A 44 -0.54 -3.04 3.47
N LEU A 45 -0.02 -4.08 4.12
CA LEU A 45 1.41 -4.41 4.08
C LEU A 45 1.85 -4.81 2.68
N GLN A 46 1.03 -5.56 1.95
CA GLN A 46 1.33 -5.93 0.57
C GLN A 46 1.42 -4.72 -0.34
N ILE A 47 0.52 -3.76 -0.17
CA ILE A 47 0.51 -2.53 -0.94
C ILE A 47 1.77 -1.71 -0.63
N LYS A 48 2.10 -1.56 0.63
CA LYS A 48 3.30 -0.85 1.05
C LYS A 48 4.56 -1.47 0.43
N ASP A 49 4.65 -2.78 0.45
CA ASP A 49 5.77 -3.50 -0.15
C ASP A 49 5.84 -3.28 -1.67
N SER A 50 4.70 -3.33 -2.34
CA SER A 50 4.61 -3.08 -3.78
C SER A 50 5.05 -1.66 -4.13
N VAL A 51 4.62 -0.67 -3.35
CA VAL A 51 5.03 0.72 -3.55
C VAL A 51 6.54 0.85 -3.40
N SER A 52 7.11 0.26 -2.36
CA SER A 52 8.56 0.27 -2.14
C SER A 52 9.32 -0.29 -3.33
N ARG A 53 8.86 -1.42 -3.86
CA ARG A 53 9.51 -2.05 -5.01
C ARG A 53 9.44 -1.19 -6.26
N LEU A 54 8.29 -0.56 -6.48
CA LEU A 54 8.11 0.33 -7.62
C LEU A 54 8.96 1.58 -7.49
N GLU A 55 9.08 2.13 -6.30
CA GLU A 55 9.95 3.27 -6.03
C GLU A 55 11.40 2.94 -6.27
N MET A 56 11.84 1.73 -5.93
CA MET A 56 13.20 1.26 -6.22
C MET A 56 13.46 1.20 -7.72
N GLY A 57 12.44 0.96 -8.53
CA GLY A 57 12.55 0.99 -9.99
C GLY A 57 12.70 2.38 -10.56
N LEU A 58 12.30 3.41 -9.83
CA LEU A 58 12.42 4.80 -10.25
C LEU A 58 13.74 5.44 -9.84
N VAL A 59 14.33 4.96 -8.76
CA VAL A 59 15.57 5.51 -8.21
C VAL A 59 16.73 4.72 -8.80
N PRO A 60 17.73 5.37 -9.43
CA PRO A 60 18.91 4.66 -9.89
C PRO A 60 19.61 4.04 -8.70
N ASP A 61 20.10 2.82 -8.92
CA ASP A 61 20.85 2.09 -7.91
C ASP A 61 22.08 2.92 -7.52
N ILE A 62 22.06 3.46 -6.32
CA ILE A 62 23.20 4.22 -5.82
C ILE A 62 24.08 3.25 -5.06
N PRO A 63 25.26 2.94 -5.58
CA PRO A 63 26.19 2.08 -4.84
C PRO A 63 26.55 2.74 -3.53
N ALA A 64 26.46 1.99 -2.50
CA ALA A 64 26.79 2.47 -1.16
C ALA A 64 28.29 2.78 -1.06
#